data_d1abad4c08d2edbe2faf1cfbbfa41934
#
_entry.id   d1abad4c08d2edbe2faf1cfbbfa41934
#
_cell.length_a   1.000
_cell.length_b   1.000
_cell.length_c   1.000
_cell.angle_alpha   90.00
_cell.angle_beta   90.00
_cell.angle_gamma   90.00
#
_symmetry.space_group_name_H-M   'P 1'
#
loop_
_entity.id
_entity.type
_entity.pdbx_description
1 polymer ?
#
loop_
_entity_poly.entity_id
_entity_poly.type
_entity_poly.pdbx_seq_one_letter_code
_entity_poly.pdbx_strand_id
1 'polypeptide(L)'
;MIQIYDEFFPRELQEEILNKLMEPHWHLRGGNDHNLFWHYDHLDQQEYFNEFLYKKICAKLDIKFSGISRIYANGQTACQGGTPHQDNDADMTFLYYPSLHWQPVMGGHLMFLDNDGFEDRIVQHKANRSVLFPGKLWHYASAPSRFYVGLRISLAYKLWL
;
A
#
# COMPACT_ATOMS: atom_id res chain seq x y z
N MET A 1 -15.32 -6.02 4.65
CA MET A 1 -14.48 -7.24 4.92
C MET A 1 -13.07 -6.97 4.41
N ILE A 2 -12.01 -7.36 5.14
CA ILE A 2 -10.62 -7.26 4.71
C ILE A 2 -10.28 -8.54 3.94
N GLN A 3 -9.78 -8.39 2.70
CA GLN A 3 -9.38 -9.49 1.83
C GLN A 3 -7.86 -9.44 1.63
N ILE A 4 -7.21 -10.59 1.71
CA ILE A 4 -5.74 -10.72 1.63
C ILE A 4 -5.42 -11.74 0.55
N TYR A 5 -4.51 -11.38 -0.35
CA TYR A 5 -4.07 -12.22 -1.45
C TYR A 5 -2.54 -12.32 -1.43
N ASP A 6 -2.01 -13.52 -1.27
CA ASP A 6 -0.58 -13.80 -1.39
C ASP A 6 -0.23 -14.14 -2.85
N GLU A 7 1.02 -13.89 -3.22
CA GLU A 7 1.53 -14.13 -4.58
C GLU A 7 0.60 -13.53 -5.65
N PHE A 8 0.25 -12.25 -5.43
CA PHE A 8 -0.80 -11.59 -6.18
C PHE A 8 -0.49 -11.48 -7.68
N PHE A 9 0.75 -11.17 -8.05
CA PHE A 9 1.19 -11.11 -9.43
C PHE A 9 2.26 -12.16 -9.74
N PRO A 10 2.42 -12.56 -11.03
CA PRO A 10 3.60 -13.31 -11.46
C PRO A 10 4.90 -12.55 -11.13
N ARG A 11 5.98 -13.27 -10.92
CA ARG A 11 7.27 -12.72 -10.52
C ARG A 11 7.77 -11.62 -11.45
N GLU A 12 7.63 -11.81 -12.76
CA GLU A 12 8.07 -10.87 -13.77
C GLU A 12 7.34 -9.52 -13.64
N LEU A 13 6.03 -9.55 -13.40
CA LEU A 13 5.25 -8.34 -13.20
C LEU A 13 5.55 -7.67 -11.86
N GLN A 14 5.79 -8.45 -10.81
CA GLN A 14 6.23 -7.92 -9.52
C GLN A 14 7.55 -7.14 -9.65
N GLU A 15 8.53 -7.70 -10.37
CA GLU A 15 9.82 -7.06 -10.64
C GLU A 15 9.66 -5.79 -11.48
N GLU A 16 8.81 -5.83 -12.50
CA GLU A 16 8.51 -4.66 -13.34
C GLU A 16 7.88 -3.52 -12.52
N ILE A 17 6.90 -3.82 -11.67
CA ILE A 17 6.26 -2.84 -10.77
C ILE A 17 7.29 -2.24 -9.82
N LEU A 18 8.11 -3.08 -9.18
CA LEU A 18 9.14 -2.61 -8.27
C LEU A 18 10.14 -1.70 -8.99
N ASN A 19 10.62 -2.07 -10.17
CA ASN A 19 11.56 -1.27 -10.95
C ASN A 19 10.99 0.11 -11.29
N LYS A 20 9.72 0.19 -11.68
CA LYS A 20 9.05 1.49 -11.91
C LYS A 20 8.93 2.33 -10.65
N LEU A 21 8.66 1.70 -9.50
CA LEU A 21 8.58 2.40 -8.22
C LEU A 21 9.96 2.76 -7.64
N MET A 22 11.05 2.20 -8.16
CA MET A 22 12.42 2.59 -7.78
C MET A 22 12.99 3.76 -8.58
N GLU A 23 12.24 4.29 -9.54
CA GLU A 23 12.60 5.52 -10.23
C GLU A 23 12.70 6.72 -9.27
N PRO A 24 13.56 7.73 -9.53
CA PRO A 24 13.88 8.80 -8.57
C PRO A 24 12.82 9.89 -8.48
N HIS A 25 11.57 9.50 -8.21
CA HIS A 25 10.43 10.42 -8.06
C HIS A 25 9.92 10.54 -6.61
N TRP A 26 10.65 9.95 -5.68
CA TRP A 26 10.32 9.97 -4.26
C TRP A 26 10.65 11.32 -3.63
N HIS A 27 9.75 11.81 -2.81
CA HIS A 27 9.98 13.00 -1.97
C HIS A 27 9.58 12.72 -0.53
N LEU A 28 10.34 13.26 0.40
CA LEU A 28 10.07 13.16 1.82
C LEU A 28 9.03 14.23 2.20
N ARG A 29 7.89 13.79 2.69
CA ARG A 29 6.80 14.70 3.07
C ARG A 29 6.08 14.20 4.32
N GLY A 30 5.77 15.13 5.23
CA GLY A 30 4.83 14.89 6.33
C GLY A 30 3.43 15.33 5.93
N GLY A 31 2.45 14.47 6.08
CA GLY A 31 1.03 14.84 5.91
C GLY A 31 0.54 15.70 7.06
N ASN A 32 0.92 15.36 8.28
CA ASN A 32 0.75 16.07 9.54
C ASN A 32 2.06 15.96 10.30
N ASP A 33 2.25 16.73 11.36
CA ASP A 33 3.50 16.87 12.12
C ASP A 33 4.10 15.54 12.65
N HIS A 34 3.43 14.42 12.46
CA HIS A 34 3.82 13.10 12.98
C HIS A 34 3.99 12.00 11.93
N ASN A 35 3.76 12.29 10.63
CA ASN A 35 3.81 11.32 9.53
C ASN A 35 4.85 11.70 8.50
N LEU A 36 6.11 11.61 8.86
CA LEU A 36 7.20 11.88 7.91
C LEU A 36 7.67 10.58 7.26
N PHE A 37 7.28 10.36 6.01
CA PHE A 37 7.77 9.25 5.19
C PHE A 37 7.83 9.63 3.71
N TRP A 38 8.31 8.72 2.88
CA TRP A 38 8.51 8.96 1.46
C TRP A 38 7.22 8.75 0.67
N HIS A 39 6.95 9.65 -0.28
CA HIS A 39 5.81 9.61 -1.18
C HIS A 39 6.25 9.60 -2.64
N TYR A 40 5.57 8.81 -3.45
CA TYR A 40 5.58 8.87 -4.89
C TYR A 40 4.14 9.11 -5.34
N ASP A 41 3.79 10.39 -5.56
CA ASP A 41 2.44 10.84 -5.88
C ASP A 41 2.17 10.82 -7.39
N HIS A 42 0.90 11.04 -7.76
CA HIS A 42 0.44 11.20 -9.14
C HIS A 42 0.67 10.00 -10.06
N LEU A 43 0.67 8.79 -9.51
CA LEU A 43 0.72 7.57 -10.32
C LEU A 43 -0.56 7.37 -11.16
N ASP A 44 -1.67 7.98 -10.74
CA ASP A 44 -2.92 8.06 -11.50
C ASP A 44 -2.81 8.85 -12.82
N GLN A 45 -1.75 9.64 -13.02
CA GLN A 45 -1.46 10.34 -14.27
C GLN A 45 -0.55 9.52 -15.22
N GLN A 46 -0.10 8.36 -14.78
CA GLN A 46 0.78 7.49 -15.56
C GLN A 46 -0.02 6.31 -16.11
N GLU A 47 -0.08 6.15 -17.44
CA GLU A 47 -0.84 5.11 -18.15
C GLU A 47 -0.52 3.68 -17.64
N TYR A 48 0.74 3.45 -17.27
CA TYR A 48 1.14 2.17 -16.69
C TYR A 48 0.33 1.80 -15.45
N PHE A 49 0.13 2.74 -14.52
CA PHE A 49 -0.59 2.47 -13.27
C PHE A 49 -2.10 2.62 -13.42
N ASN A 50 -2.57 3.65 -14.12
CA ASN A 50 -4.00 3.96 -14.18
C ASN A 50 -4.77 3.12 -15.20
N GLU A 51 -4.09 2.51 -16.19
CA GLU A 51 -4.72 1.64 -17.18
C GLU A 51 -4.19 0.21 -17.12
N PHE A 52 -2.91 0.01 -17.45
CA PHE A 52 -2.36 -1.34 -17.59
C PHE A 52 -2.45 -2.14 -16.29
N LEU A 53 -1.89 -1.62 -15.20
CA LEU A 53 -1.85 -2.33 -13.92
C LEU A 53 -3.24 -2.38 -13.28
N TYR A 54 -4.01 -1.30 -13.37
CA TYR A 54 -5.39 -1.25 -12.87
C TYR A 54 -6.28 -2.33 -13.50
N LYS A 55 -6.23 -2.50 -14.84
CA LYS A 55 -6.97 -3.57 -15.53
C LYS A 55 -6.58 -4.97 -15.02
N LYS A 56 -5.29 -5.20 -14.74
CA LYS A 56 -4.81 -6.47 -14.17
C LYS A 56 -5.29 -6.69 -12.73
N ILE A 57 -5.33 -5.63 -11.91
CA ILE A 57 -5.88 -5.68 -10.55
C ILE A 57 -7.37 -6.05 -10.60
N CYS A 58 -8.17 -5.35 -11.38
CA CYS A 58 -9.61 -5.62 -11.52
C CYS A 58 -9.88 -7.05 -11.99
N ALA A 59 -9.15 -7.52 -13.00
CA ALA A 59 -9.29 -8.89 -13.52
C ALA A 59 -8.90 -9.95 -12.48
N LYS A 60 -7.86 -9.70 -11.67
CA LYS A 60 -7.40 -10.64 -10.64
C LYS A 60 -8.35 -10.71 -9.45
N LEU A 61 -8.96 -9.57 -9.10
CA LEU A 61 -9.93 -9.49 -8.00
C LEU A 61 -11.33 -9.97 -8.41
N ASP A 62 -11.60 -10.03 -9.72
CA ASP A 62 -12.95 -10.24 -10.29
C ASP A 62 -13.95 -9.18 -9.77
N ILE A 63 -13.48 -7.92 -9.67
CA ILE A 63 -14.28 -6.79 -9.21
C ILE A 63 -14.24 -5.68 -10.27
N LYS A 64 -15.41 -5.11 -10.54
CA LYS A 64 -15.53 -3.92 -11.36
C LYS A 64 -15.74 -2.70 -10.46
N PHE A 65 -14.70 -1.87 -10.38
CA PHE A 65 -14.80 -0.57 -9.73
C PHE A 65 -15.35 0.49 -10.71
N SER A 66 -16.10 1.47 -10.19
CA SER A 66 -16.64 2.56 -11.00
C SER A 66 -15.59 3.60 -11.38
N GLY A 67 -14.49 3.69 -10.61
CA GLY A 67 -13.40 4.63 -10.89
C GLY A 67 -12.23 4.55 -9.92
N ILE A 68 -11.21 5.31 -10.27
CA ILE A 68 -10.02 5.53 -9.45
C ILE A 68 -10.11 6.94 -8.86
N SER A 69 -10.00 7.07 -7.54
CA SER A 69 -9.86 8.36 -6.88
C SER A 69 -8.40 8.83 -6.94
N ARG A 70 -7.47 7.95 -6.60
CA ARG A 70 -6.04 8.28 -6.53
C ARG A 70 -5.16 7.03 -6.59
N ILE A 71 -3.97 7.16 -7.20
CA ILE A 71 -2.92 6.14 -7.13
C ILE A 71 -1.63 6.80 -6.65
N TYR A 72 -0.98 6.21 -5.66
CA TYR A 72 0.30 6.69 -5.12
C TYR A 72 1.05 5.54 -4.46
N ALA A 73 2.32 5.76 -4.16
CA ALA A 73 3.08 4.84 -3.33
C ALA A 73 3.66 5.53 -2.10
N ASN A 74 3.64 4.82 -0.98
CA ASN A 74 4.30 5.21 0.25
C ASN A 74 5.56 4.39 0.44
N GLY A 75 6.62 5.07 0.87
CA GLY A 75 7.90 4.48 1.21
C GLY A 75 8.28 4.78 2.65
N GLN A 76 8.65 3.76 3.42
CA GLN A 76 9.04 3.90 4.81
C GLN A 76 10.41 3.26 5.02
N THR A 77 11.33 3.99 5.60
CA THR A 77 12.59 3.45 6.11
C THR A 77 12.42 2.97 7.56
N ALA A 78 13.46 2.40 8.15
CA ALA A 78 13.42 1.94 9.54
C ALA A 78 12.88 3.02 10.50
N CYS A 79 12.01 2.63 11.41
CA CYS A 79 11.39 3.46 12.44
C CYS A 79 10.39 4.54 11.91
N GLN A 80 10.09 4.58 10.60
CA GLN A 80 9.05 5.46 10.05
C GLN A 80 7.71 4.74 10.03
N GLY A 81 6.80 5.09 10.92
CA GLY A 81 5.42 4.58 10.98
C GLY A 81 4.41 5.61 10.47
N GLY A 82 3.23 5.14 10.11
CA GLY A 82 2.08 5.98 9.86
C GLY A 82 1.25 6.20 11.13
N THR A 83 0.35 7.19 11.10
CA THR A 83 -0.67 7.38 12.15
C THR A 83 -2.00 6.78 11.72
N PRO A 84 -2.85 6.38 12.68
CA PRO A 84 -4.21 5.92 12.38
C PRO A 84 -5.02 6.95 11.59
N HIS A 85 -5.66 6.48 10.51
CA HIS A 85 -6.51 7.31 9.65
C HIS A 85 -7.56 6.46 8.94
N GLN A 86 -8.50 7.13 8.29
CA GLN A 86 -9.45 6.56 7.34
C GLN A 86 -9.20 7.16 5.96
N ASP A 87 -9.49 6.38 4.93
CA ASP A 87 -9.43 6.83 3.54
C ASP A 87 -10.82 7.35 3.13
N ASN A 88 -11.11 8.61 3.47
CA ASN A 88 -12.42 9.20 3.24
C ASN A 88 -12.68 9.62 1.77
N ASP A 89 -11.68 9.47 0.92
CA ASP A 89 -11.70 9.80 -0.51
C ASP A 89 -11.93 8.57 -1.41
N ALA A 90 -12.35 7.42 -0.82
CA ALA A 90 -12.61 6.19 -1.57
C ALA A 90 -13.51 5.23 -0.80
N ASP A 91 -14.25 4.38 -1.53
CA ASP A 91 -15.01 3.28 -0.93
C ASP A 91 -14.11 2.13 -0.51
N MET A 92 -13.11 1.83 -1.35
CA MET A 92 -12.18 0.74 -1.15
C MET A 92 -10.73 1.20 -1.31
N THR A 93 -9.86 0.65 -0.50
CA THR A 93 -8.40 0.77 -0.65
C THR A 93 -7.82 -0.60 -1.03
N PHE A 94 -7.09 -0.62 -2.14
CA PHE A 94 -6.24 -1.73 -2.52
C PHE A 94 -4.79 -1.36 -2.27
N LEU A 95 -4.10 -2.15 -1.46
CA LEU A 95 -2.66 -2.03 -1.23
C LEU A 95 -1.93 -3.22 -1.85
N TYR A 96 -0.77 -2.95 -2.46
CA TYR A 96 0.12 -3.97 -2.98
C TYR A 96 1.55 -3.75 -2.48
N TYR A 97 2.22 -4.82 -2.08
CA TYR A 97 3.60 -4.82 -1.59
C TYR A 97 4.54 -5.42 -2.64
N PRO A 98 5.22 -4.60 -3.45
CA PRO A 98 6.03 -5.06 -4.57
C PRO A 98 7.37 -5.68 -4.16
N SER A 99 7.74 -5.63 -2.89
CA SER A 99 9.02 -6.16 -2.40
C SER A 99 9.27 -7.59 -2.89
N LEU A 100 10.49 -7.87 -3.35
CA LEU A 100 10.86 -9.20 -3.85
C LEU A 100 11.19 -10.17 -2.70
N HIS A 101 11.53 -9.64 -1.55
CA HIS A 101 11.87 -10.38 -0.35
C HIS A 101 11.41 -9.60 0.88
N TRP A 102 10.82 -10.30 1.85
CA TRP A 102 10.44 -9.75 3.15
C TRP A 102 10.49 -10.83 4.23
N GLN A 103 11.12 -10.53 5.35
CA GLN A 103 11.16 -11.41 6.51
C GLN A 103 10.29 -10.85 7.64
N PRO A 104 9.64 -11.68 8.46
CA PRO A 104 8.79 -11.21 9.56
C PRO A 104 9.47 -10.23 10.52
N VAL A 105 10.77 -10.40 10.78
CA VAL A 105 11.57 -9.51 11.63
C VAL A 105 11.69 -8.09 11.09
N MET A 106 11.44 -7.87 9.81
CA MET A 106 11.47 -6.54 9.18
C MET A 106 10.27 -5.66 9.55
N GLY A 107 9.21 -6.20 10.15
CA GLY A 107 8.04 -5.44 10.61
C GLY A 107 7.23 -4.80 9.49
N GLY A 108 6.77 -3.56 9.66
CA GLY A 108 6.07 -2.79 8.62
C GLY A 108 4.67 -3.32 8.29
N HIS A 109 3.92 -3.80 9.28
CA HIS A 109 2.61 -4.41 9.10
C HIS A 109 1.51 -3.37 8.87
N LEU A 110 0.40 -3.77 8.26
CA LEU A 110 -0.82 -3.00 8.19
C LEU A 110 -1.68 -3.34 9.42
N MET A 111 -1.96 -2.31 10.19
CA MET A 111 -2.72 -2.39 11.44
C MET A 111 -4.12 -1.84 11.21
N PHE A 112 -5.14 -2.52 11.69
CA PHE A 112 -6.51 -2.04 11.74
C PHE A 112 -6.92 -1.83 13.19
N LEU A 113 -7.74 -0.80 13.43
CA LEU A 113 -8.24 -0.47 14.77
C LEU A 113 -9.73 -0.77 14.86
N ASP A 114 -10.19 -1.11 16.05
CA ASP A 114 -11.60 -1.15 16.41
C ASP A 114 -12.19 0.26 16.61
N ASN A 115 -13.46 0.34 16.99
CA ASN A 115 -14.14 1.60 17.22
C ASN A 115 -13.63 2.36 18.47
N ASP A 116 -12.96 1.69 19.37
CA ASP A 116 -12.39 2.26 20.60
C ASP A 116 -10.93 2.69 20.39
N GLY A 117 -10.37 2.44 19.21
CA GLY A 117 -9.01 2.82 18.81
C GLY A 117 -7.93 1.82 19.19
N PHE A 118 -8.32 0.62 19.62
CA PHE A 118 -7.37 -0.47 19.89
C PHE A 118 -7.08 -1.28 18.62
N GLU A 119 -5.91 -1.88 18.57
CA GLU A 119 -5.53 -2.77 17.48
C GLU A 119 -6.38 -4.04 17.48
N ASP A 120 -7.22 -4.19 16.46
CA ASP A 120 -8.13 -5.33 16.28
C ASP A 120 -7.54 -6.38 15.35
N ARG A 121 -6.88 -5.94 14.28
CA ARG A 121 -6.36 -6.84 13.26
C ARG A 121 -5.03 -6.40 12.69
N ILE A 122 -4.11 -7.35 12.55
CA ILE A 122 -2.79 -7.17 11.94
C ILE A 122 -2.73 -7.95 10.63
N VAL A 123 -2.39 -7.25 9.54
CA VAL A 123 -2.02 -7.87 8.27
C VAL A 123 -0.52 -7.73 8.10
N GLN A 124 0.20 -8.83 8.25
CA GLN A 124 1.65 -8.82 8.11
C GLN A 124 2.06 -8.39 6.70
N HIS A 125 3.04 -7.51 6.63
CA HIS A 125 3.70 -7.21 5.35
C HIS A 125 4.39 -8.48 4.84
N LYS A 126 4.15 -8.80 3.57
CA LYS A 126 4.76 -9.94 2.88
C LYS A 126 5.02 -9.55 1.44
N ALA A 127 6.14 -10.00 0.89
CA ALA A 127 6.46 -9.81 -0.52
C ALA A 127 5.32 -10.31 -1.41
N ASN A 128 4.96 -9.55 -2.44
CA ASN A 128 3.91 -9.88 -3.42
C ASN A 128 2.51 -10.13 -2.80
N ARG A 129 2.24 -9.54 -1.63
CA ARG A 129 0.92 -9.56 -1.01
C ARG A 129 0.12 -8.34 -1.43
N SER A 130 -1.18 -8.52 -1.66
CA SER A 130 -2.14 -7.42 -1.74
C SER A 130 -3.19 -7.53 -0.63
N VAL A 131 -3.77 -6.37 -0.29
CA VAL A 131 -4.84 -6.24 0.70
C VAL A 131 -5.90 -5.31 0.14
N LEU A 132 -7.15 -5.77 0.11
CA LEU A 132 -8.32 -4.98 -0.27
C LEU A 132 -9.22 -4.80 0.94
N PHE A 133 -9.57 -3.55 1.26
CA PHE A 133 -10.40 -3.23 2.42
C PHE A 133 -11.21 -1.95 2.22
N PRO A 134 -12.35 -1.79 2.94
CA PRO A 134 -13.13 -0.55 2.94
C PRO A 134 -12.30 0.64 3.43
N GLY A 135 -12.30 1.75 2.66
CA GLY A 135 -11.51 2.95 2.99
C GLY A 135 -11.84 3.54 4.36
N LYS A 136 -13.09 3.41 4.81
CA LYS A 136 -13.56 3.88 6.13
C LYS A 136 -13.06 3.10 7.34
N LEU A 137 -12.31 2.01 7.17
CA LEU A 137 -11.70 1.32 8.31
C LEU A 137 -10.51 2.15 8.83
N TRP A 138 -10.45 2.34 10.15
CA TRP A 138 -9.30 2.92 10.79
C TRP A 138 -8.10 2.02 10.63
N HIS A 139 -7.03 2.54 10.05
CA HIS A 139 -5.83 1.75 9.78
C HIS A 139 -4.57 2.62 9.75
N TYR A 140 -3.42 1.96 9.88
CA TYR A 140 -2.12 2.59 9.68
C TYR A 140 -1.05 1.54 9.35
N ALA A 141 0.09 1.99 8.80
CA ALA A 141 1.26 1.14 8.61
C ALA A 141 2.18 1.28 9.82
N SER A 142 2.47 0.18 10.51
CA SER A 142 3.51 0.17 11.53
C SER A 142 4.88 0.40 10.90
N ALA A 143 5.83 0.94 11.67
CA ALA A 143 7.18 1.17 11.18
C ALA A 143 7.90 -0.13 10.80
N PRO A 144 8.71 -0.13 9.72
CA PRO A 144 9.71 -1.15 9.56
C PRO A 144 10.66 -1.17 10.75
N SER A 145 11.12 -2.38 11.12
CA SER A 145 12.03 -2.53 12.25
C SER A 145 13.41 -1.94 11.93
N ARG A 146 14.21 -1.69 12.97
CA ARG A 146 15.59 -1.22 12.81
C ARG A 146 16.51 -2.18 12.04
N PHE A 147 16.09 -3.42 11.86
CA PHE A 147 16.85 -4.42 11.11
C PHE A 147 16.60 -4.35 9.60
N TYR A 148 15.62 -3.56 9.18
CA TYR A 148 15.35 -3.36 7.77
C TYR A 148 16.18 -2.21 7.21
N VAL A 149 17.00 -2.53 6.21
CA VAL A 149 17.81 -1.54 5.47
C VAL A 149 17.21 -1.42 4.07
N GLY A 150 16.51 -0.31 3.80
CA GLY A 150 15.88 -0.09 2.50
C GLY A 150 14.59 0.73 2.61
N LEU A 151 13.85 0.78 1.53
CA LEU A 151 12.56 1.45 1.43
C LEU A 151 11.44 0.40 1.38
N ARG A 152 10.60 0.34 2.42
CA ARG A 152 9.37 -0.45 2.42
C ARG A 152 8.35 0.28 1.56
N ILE A 153 8.01 -0.30 0.42
CA ILE A 153 7.07 0.30 -0.52
C ILE A 153 5.70 -0.34 -0.38
N SER A 154 4.66 0.49 -0.34
CA SER A 154 3.27 0.08 -0.54
C SER A 154 2.64 0.92 -1.64
N LEU A 155 2.20 0.28 -2.72
CA LEU A 155 1.44 0.88 -3.82
C LEU A 155 -0.04 0.87 -3.43
N ALA A 156 -0.67 2.04 -3.45
CA ALA A 156 -2.05 2.24 -3.03
C ALA A 156 -2.94 2.69 -4.19
N TYR A 157 -4.07 2.03 -4.34
CA TYR A 157 -5.18 2.45 -5.19
C TYR A 157 -6.37 2.81 -4.31
N LYS A 158 -6.88 4.02 -4.46
CA LYS A 158 -8.13 4.48 -3.86
C LYS A 158 -9.23 4.37 -4.91
N LEU A 159 -10.25 3.56 -4.63
CA LEU A 159 -11.20 3.05 -5.63
C LEU A 159 -12.64 3.33 -5.21
N TRP A 160 -13.49 3.66 -6.20
CA TRP A 160 -14.94 3.79 -6.04
C TRP A 160 -15.65 2.51 -6.50
N LEU A 161 -16.68 2.09 -5.75
CA LEU A 161 -17.57 0.97 -6.11
C LEU A 161 -18.65 1.35 -7.10
#